data_a3ff6d9e0983b65698f82010ec3545d1
#
_entry.id   a3ff6d9e0983b65698f82010ec3545d1
#
_cell.length_a   1.000
_cell.length_b   1.000
_cell.length_c   1.000
_cell.angle_alpha   90.00
_cell.angle_beta   90.00
_cell.angle_gamma   90.00
#
_symmetry.space_group_name_H-M   'P 1'
#
loop_
_entity.id
_entity.type
_entity.pdbx_description
1 polymer ?
#
loop_
_entity_poly.entity_id
_entity_poly.type
_entity_poly.pdbx_seq_one_letter_code
_entity_poly.pdbx_strand_id
1 'polypeptide(L)'
;NWASGIATAREQGILPSMFLPLDKKYPMVSSIDIGRTAAKLLMQYNGTSQFIELKSPQDCSALDAAQVLSKLLNKDIKAVEVKNEAIAPFFQSIGFPSITAHAFAEMMHGFNTDHIVFTGQMQNVVGEITIEESFQRLIASEAHSSH
;
A
#
# COMPACT_ATOMS: atom_id res chain seq x y z
N ASN A 1 1.23 -0.26 -2.49
CA ASN A 1 0.68 -1.02 -1.37
C ASN A 1 0.85 -2.52 -1.64
N TRP A 2 0.66 -3.36 -0.62
CA TRP A 2 0.87 -4.82 -0.72
C TRP A 2 -0.33 -5.58 -1.30
N ALA A 3 -1.41 -4.93 -1.67
CA ALA A 3 -2.61 -5.58 -2.22
C ALA A 3 -2.30 -6.40 -3.49
N SER A 4 -1.43 -5.89 -4.37
CA SER A 4 -0.99 -6.60 -5.57
C SER A 4 -0.19 -7.89 -5.30
N GLY A 5 0.32 -8.07 -4.08
CA GLY A 5 1.07 -9.25 -3.66
C GLY A 5 0.21 -10.40 -3.13
N ILE A 6 -1.11 -10.21 -2.98
CA ILE A 6 -2.01 -11.23 -2.36
C ILE A 6 -2.02 -12.53 -3.18
N ALA A 7 -2.10 -12.44 -4.51
CA ALA A 7 -2.06 -13.61 -5.38
C ALA A 7 -0.75 -14.39 -5.21
N THR A 8 0.40 -13.70 -5.24
CA THR A 8 1.72 -14.31 -5.03
C THR A 8 1.83 -14.92 -3.63
N ALA A 9 1.30 -14.25 -2.61
CA ALA A 9 1.27 -14.77 -1.25
C ALA A 9 0.46 -16.09 -1.17
N ARG A 10 -0.70 -16.12 -1.82
CA ARG A 10 -1.56 -17.31 -1.88
C ARG A 10 -0.88 -18.48 -2.59
N GLU A 11 -0.27 -18.24 -3.73
CA GLU A 11 0.33 -19.29 -4.56
C GLU A 11 1.68 -19.74 -4.03
N GLN A 12 2.57 -18.81 -3.73
CA GLN A 12 3.98 -19.06 -3.47
C GLN A 12 4.39 -18.94 -1.98
N GLY A 13 3.52 -18.42 -1.11
CA GLY A 13 3.83 -18.20 0.31
C GLY A 13 4.80 -17.02 0.53
N ILE A 14 4.89 -16.09 -0.41
CA ILE A 14 5.73 -14.91 -0.28
C ILE A 14 4.95 -13.62 -0.56
N LEU A 15 5.26 -12.57 0.18
CA LEU A 15 4.78 -11.20 -0.06
C LEU A 15 5.94 -10.33 -0.51
N PRO A 16 6.08 -10.06 -1.82
CA PRO A 16 7.10 -9.15 -2.31
C PRO A 16 6.85 -7.73 -1.81
N SER A 17 7.87 -7.07 -1.28
CA SER A 17 7.79 -5.70 -0.81
C SER A 17 8.88 -4.84 -1.42
N MET A 18 8.46 -3.71 -1.98
CA MET A 18 9.32 -2.63 -2.44
C MET A 18 9.56 -1.59 -1.34
N PHE A 19 8.85 -1.69 -0.21
CA PHE A 19 9.04 -0.86 0.97
C PHE A 19 10.08 -1.51 1.86
N LEU A 20 11.19 -0.78 2.10
CA LEU A 20 12.38 -1.28 2.77
C LEU A 20 12.86 -0.30 3.87
N PRO A 21 13.52 -0.81 4.90
CA PRO A 21 13.63 -2.22 5.27
C PRO A 21 12.28 -2.85 5.61
N LEU A 22 12.17 -4.18 5.63
CA LEU A 22 10.90 -4.89 5.75
C LEU A 22 10.14 -4.63 7.06
N ASP A 23 10.84 -4.23 8.12
CA ASP A 23 10.31 -3.89 9.45
C ASP A 23 9.92 -2.41 9.58
N LYS A 24 10.29 -1.56 8.61
CA LYS A 24 9.93 -0.14 8.61
C LYS A 24 8.44 0.03 8.45
N LYS A 25 7.85 0.83 9.34
CA LYS A 25 6.40 1.08 9.35
C LYS A 25 6.04 2.28 8.49
N TYR A 26 4.95 2.13 7.75
CA TYR A 26 4.39 3.14 6.87
C TYR A 26 2.90 3.33 7.16
N PRO A 27 2.38 4.55 7.05
CA PRO A 27 0.96 4.84 7.20
C PRO A 27 0.17 4.44 5.94
N MET A 28 0.05 3.15 5.69
CA MET A 28 -0.64 2.59 4.52
C MET A 28 -2.14 2.74 4.63
N VAL A 29 -2.72 3.66 3.88
CA VAL A 29 -4.15 3.96 3.89
C VAL A 29 -4.92 3.12 2.87
N SER A 30 -6.14 2.71 3.24
CA SER A 30 -7.07 2.04 2.33
C SER A 30 -7.58 2.98 1.24
N SER A 31 -7.69 2.50 0.00
CA SER A 31 -8.31 3.26 -1.10
C SER A 31 -9.76 3.64 -0.82
N ILE A 32 -10.48 2.88 0.01
CA ILE A 32 -11.84 3.19 0.45
C ILE A 32 -11.82 4.42 1.36
N ASP A 33 -10.88 4.52 2.29
CA ASP A 33 -10.75 5.70 3.16
C ASP A 33 -10.33 6.93 2.35
N ILE A 34 -9.48 6.77 1.33
CA ILE A 34 -9.14 7.85 0.40
C ILE A 34 -10.41 8.36 -0.28
N GLY A 35 -11.22 7.47 -0.86
CA GLY A 35 -12.46 7.83 -1.55
C GLY A 35 -13.48 8.48 -0.63
N ARG A 36 -13.69 7.94 0.58
CA ARG A 36 -14.61 8.52 1.58
C ARG A 36 -14.18 9.91 2.02
N THR A 37 -12.89 10.08 2.30
CA THR A 37 -12.32 11.36 2.70
C THR A 37 -12.45 12.39 1.58
N ALA A 38 -12.12 12.03 0.35
CA ALA A 38 -12.27 12.90 -0.81
C ALA A 38 -13.74 13.33 -1.03
N ALA A 39 -14.69 12.40 -0.96
CA ALA A 39 -16.11 12.70 -1.10
C ALA A 39 -16.61 13.67 -0.01
N LYS A 40 -16.21 13.43 1.26
CA LYS A 40 -16.56 14.31 2.37
C LYS A 40 -16.02 15.73 2.18
N LEU A 41 -14.77 15.84 1.76
CA LEU A 41 -14.14 17.14 1.53
C LEU A 41 -14.77 17.91 0.38
N LEU A 42 -15.12 17.22 -0.71
CA LEU A 42 -15.83 17.83 -1.84
C LEU A 42 -17.20 18.36 -1.44
N MET A 43 -17.96 17.62 -0.62
CA MET A 43 -19.25 18.08 -0.13
C MET A 43 -19.14 19.27 0.84
N GLN A 44 -18.02 19.43 1.52
CA GLN A 44 -17.77 20.50 2.48
C GLN A 44 -16.96 21.67 1.88
N TYR A 45 -16.68 21.62 0.57
CA TYR A 45 -15.84 22.61 -0.10
C TYR A 45 -16.48 24.00 -0.04
N ASN A 46 -15.76 24.96 0.51
CA ASN A 46 -16.17 26.35 0.72
C ASN A 46 -15.41 27.36 -0.14
N GLY A 47 -14.72 26.88 -1.18
CA GLY A 47 -13.89 27.73 -2.05
C GLY A 47 -12.43 27.88 -1.59
N THR A 48 -12.04 27.29 -0.46
CA THR A 48 -10.68 27.37 0.06
C THR A 48 -9.93 26.06 -0.22
N SER A 49 -8.74 26.14 -0.82
CA SER A 49 -7.86 24.99 -1.01
C SER A 49 -7.30 24.50 0.34
N GLN A 50 -7.29 23.20 0.51
CA GLN A 50 -6.76 22.55 1.72
C GLN A 50 -5.79 21.43 1.33
N PHE A 51 -4.76 21.25 2.15
CA PHE A 51 -3.85 20.11 2.05
C PHE A 51 -4.06 19.20 3.26
N ILE A 52 -4.24 17.92 2.99
CA ILE A 52 -4.59 16.94 4.02
C ILE A 52 -3.63 15.76 3.96
N GLU A 53 -3.08 15.38 5.11
CA GLU A 53 -2.34 14.15 5.30
C GLU A 53 -3.31 13.08 5.83
N LEU A 54 -3.70 12.14 4.96
CA LEU A 54 -4.54 11.01 5.35
C LEU A 54 -3.66 9.82 5.74
N LYS A 55 -3.84 9.31 6.94
CA LYS A 55 -3.09 8.19 7.51
C LYS A 55 -4.00 7.01 7.78
N SER A 56 -3.42 5.81 7.79
CA SER A 56 -4.08 4.62 8.32
C SER A 56 -4.31 4.74 9.84
N PRO A 57 -5.25 3.98 10.41
CA PRO A 57 -5.44 3.93 11.87
C PRO A 57 -4.20 3.36 12.59
N GLN A 58 -3.39 2.58 11.89
CA GLN A 58 -2.17 1.97 12.41
C GLN A 58 -1.11 1.86 11.32
N ASP A 59 0.10 2.31 11.60
CA ASP A 59 1.24 2.14 10.71
C ASP A 59 1.62 0.66 10.63
N CYS A 60 1.94 0.18 9.42
CA CYS A 60 2.25 -1.21 9.14
C CYS A 60 3.56 -1.35 8.39
N SER A 61 4.31 -2.40 8.71
CA SER A 61 5.48 -2.86 7.96
C SER A 61 5.13 -3.99 6.98
N ALA A 62 6.05 -4.35 6.11
CA ALA A 62 5.90 -5.53 5.24
C ALA A 62 5.81 -6.83 6.07
N LEU A 63 6.51 -6.89 7.20
CA LEU A 63 6.41 -8.02 8.12
C LEU A 63 5.02 -8.13 8.76
N ASP A 64 4.45 -7.00 9.21
CA ASP A 64 3.07 -6.97 9.73
C ASP A 64 2.07 -7.42 8.65
N ALA A 65 2.22 -6.94 7.42
CA ALA A 65 1.37 -7.32 6.29
C ALA A 65 1.44 -8.84 5.99
N ALA A 66 2.65 -9.41 5.97
CA ALA A 66 2.85 -10.85 5.77
C ALA A 66 2.21 -11.66 6.91
N GLN A 67 2.32 -11.20 8.15
CA GLN A 67 1.71 -11.86 9.30
C GLN A 67 0.17 -11.84 9.23
N VAL A 68 -0.42 -10.73 8.83
CA VAL A 68 -1.87 -10.62 8.62
C VAL A 68 -2.32 -11.57 7.50
N LEU A 69 -1.63 -11.59 6.36
CA LEU A 69 -1.94 -12.51 5.27
C LEU A 69 -1.78 -13.98 5.67
N SER A 70 -0.77 -14.31 6.49
CA SER A 70 -0.59 -15.67 7.00
C SER A 70 -1.81 -16.15 7.79
N LYS A 71 -2.38 -15.29 8.63
CA LYS A 71 -3.62 -15.59 9.37
C LYS A 71 -4.81 -15.76 8.44
N LEU A 72 -5.02 -14.80 7.52
CA LEU A 72 -6.18 -14.79 6.65
C LEU A 72 -6.19 -15.93 5.64
N LEU A 73 -5.03 -16.34 5.14
CA LEU A 73 -4.88 -17.41 4.15
C LEU A 73 -4.58 -18.77 4.78
N ASN A 74 -4.42 -18.82 6.10
CA ASN A 74 -4.01 -20.03 6.85
C ASN A 74 -2.77 -20.70 6.23
N LYS A 75 -1.76 -19.90 5.90
CA LYS A 75 -0.53 -20.32 5.22
C LYS A 75 0.65 -19.51 5.74
N ASP A 76 1.83 -20.13 5.88
CA ASP A 76 3.06 -19.41 6.21
C ASP A 76 3.45 -18.49 5.04
N ILE A 77 3.39 -17.17 5.26
CA ILE A 77 3.74 -16.16 4.25
C ILE A 77 4.88 -15.32 4.78
N LYS A 78 5.94 -15.22 3.96
CA LYS A 78 7.15 -14.47 4.29
C LYS A 78 7.22 -13.21 3.44
N ALA A 79 7.49 -12.07 4.07
CA ALA A 79 7.85 -10.85 3.35
C ALA A 79 9.23 -11.04 2.69
N VAL A 80 9.35 -10.64 1.43
CA VAL A 80 10.59 -10.73 0.65
C VAL A 80 10.90 -9.38 0.04
N GLU A 81 12.16 -8.95 0.17
CA GLU A 81 12.64 -7.69 -0.39
C GLU A 81 12.66 -7.72 -1.92
N VAL A 82 12.09 -6.70 -2.52
CA VAL A 82 12.31 -6.33 -3.92
C VAL A 82 13.35 -5.23 -3.95
N LYS A 83 14.55 -5.55 -4.40
CA LYS A 83 15.65 -4.59 -4.48
C LYS A 83 15.33 -3.46 -5.43
N ASN A 84 15.86 -2.27 -5.15
CA ASN A 84 15.55 -1.06 -5.93
C ASN A 84 15.83 -1.23 -7.43
N GLU A 85 16.91 -1.94 -7.78
CA GLU A 85 17.29 -2.21 -9.19
C GLU A 85 16.28 -3.09 -9.93
N ALA A 86 15.47 -3.86 -9.21
CA ALA A 86 14.46 -4.74 -9.77
C ALA A 86 13.10 -4.05 -9.97
N ILE A 87 12.88 -2.86 -9.40
CA ILE A 87 11.57 -2.19 -9.41
C ILE A 87 11.19 -1.73 -10.82
N ALA A 88 12.06 -0.99 -11.50
CA ALA A 88 11.79 -0.52 -12.86
C ALA A 88 11.63 -1.68 -13.86
N PRO A 89 12.51 -2.70 -13.91
CA PRO A 89 12.29 -3.90 -14.72
C PRO A 89 10.96 -4.61 -14.44
N PHE A 90 10.55 -4.72 -13.17
CA PHE A 90 9.27 -5.30 -12.81
C PHE A 90 8.09 -4.54 -13.43
N PHE A 91 8.04 -3.21 -13.29
CA PHE A 91 6.95 -2.41 -13.87
C PHE A 91 6.95 -2.47 -15.41
N GLN A 92 8.13 -2.51 -16.04
CA GLN A 92 8.23 -2.70 -17.50
C GLN A 92 7.67 -4.07 -17.94
N SER A 93 7.95 -5.13 -17.18
CA SER A 93 7.46 -6.47 -17.50
C SER A 93 5.93 -6.61 -17.48
N ILE A 94 5.25 -5.75 -16.73
CA ILE A 94 3.78 -5.69 -16.66
C ILE A 94 3.18 -4.59 -17.55
N GLY A 95 3.98 -4.04 -18.49
CA GLY A 95 3.51 -3.17 -19.56
C GLY A 95 3.63 -1.66 -19.31
N PHE A 96 4.29 -1.22 -18.23
CA PHE A 96 4.52 0.21 -18.04
C PHE A 96 5.60 0.74 -18.95
N PRO A 97 5.43 1.95 -19.54
CA PRO A 97 6.49 2.64 -20.27
C PRO A 97 7.74 2.84 -19.39
N SER A 98 8.92 2.81 -20.01
CA SER A 98 10.19 2.92 -19.29
C SER A 98 10.25 4.15 -18.37
N ILE A 99 9.80 5.30 -18.84
CA ILE A 99 9.81 6.55 -18.05
C ILE A 99 8.95 6.42 -16.79
N THR A 100 7.77 5.81 -16.89
CA THR A 100 6.86 5.60 -15.76
C THR A 100 7.43 4.57 -14.78
N ALA A 101 8.03 3.49 -15.29
CA ALA A 101 8.65 2.47 -14.47
C ALA A 101 9.82 3.02 -13.62
N HIS A 102 10.66 3.89 -14.22
CA HIS A 102 11.73 4.56 -13.47
C HIS A 102 11.20 5.55 -12.44
N ALA A 103 10.14 6.31 -12.78
CA ALA A 103 9.49 7.21 -11.81
C ALA A 103 8.93 6.45 -10.59
N PHE A 104 8.37 5.24 -10.78
CA PHE A 104 7.98 4.38 -9.67
C PHE A 104 9.18 3.94 -8.83
N ALA A 105 10.30 3.57 -9.45
CA ALA A 105 11.50 3.19 -8.71
C ALA A 105 12.07 4.36 -7.88
N GLU A 106 12.10 5.57 -8.44
CA GLU A 106 12.48 6.79 -7.71
C GLU A 106 11.55 7.10 -6.55
N MET A 107 10.24 6.99 -6.75
CA MET A 107 9.25 7.16 -5.69
C MET A 107 9.46 6.16 -4.55
N MET A 108 9.68 4.89 -4.85
CA MET A 108 9.96 3.87 -3.83
C MET A 108 11.27 4.15 -3.09
N HIS A 109 12.31 4.57 -3.81
CA HIS A 109 13.56 5.02 -3.20
C HIS A 109 13.33 6.18 -2.23
N GLY A 110 12.51 7.16 -2.62
CA GLY A 110 12.15 8.30 -1.78
C GLY A 110 11.47 7.89 -0.45
N PHE A 111 10.55 6.92 -0.50
CA PHE A 111 9.95 6.35 0.72
C PHE A 111 10.95 5.58 1.58
N ASN A 112 11.83 4.81 0.96
CA ASN A 112 12.78 3.97 1.68
C ASN A 112 13.90 4.77 2.36
N THR A 113 14.23 5.95 1.83
CA THR A 113 15.28 6.85 2.33
C THR A 113 14.76 8.07 3.11
N ASP A 114 13.46 8.08 3.45
CA ASP A 114 12.82 9.19 4.20
C ASP A 114 12.84 10.55 3.48
N HIS A 115 13.01 10.58 2.15
CA HIS A 115 12.81 11.79 1.36
C HIS A 115 11.32 12.11 1.16
N ILE A 116 10.45 11.08 1.22
CA ILE A 116 9.00 11.21 1.16
C ILE A 116 8.45 10.75 2.50
N VAL A 117 8.01 11.70 3.31
CA VAL A 117 7.47 11.44 4.65
C VAL A 117 6.23 12.30 4.91
N PHE A 118 5.42 11.89 5.87
CA PHE A 118 4.38 12.75 6.43
C PHE A 118 5.04 13.84 7.29
N THR A 119 4.77 15.10 6.97
CA THR A 119 5.42 16.22 7.64
C THR A 119 4.77 16.57 8.99
N GLY A 120 3.50 16.20 9.17
CA GLY A 120 2.67 16.61 10.30
C GLY A 120 2.30 18.10 10.29
N GLN A 121 2.66 18.81 9.22
CA GLN A 121 2.39 20.27 9.09
C GLN A 121 1.01 20.56 8.49
N MET A 122 0.38 19.55 7.91
CA MET A 122 -0.94 19.66 7.27
C MET A 122 -2.03 19.13 8.20
N GLN A 123 -3.29 19.36 7.82
CA GLN A 123 -4.41 18.78 8.55
C GLN A 123 -4.35 17.25 8.47
N ASN A 124 -4.21 16.61 9.62
CA ASN A 124 -4.17 15.16 9.71
C ASN A 124 -5.59 14.60 9.77
N VAL A 125 -5.85 13.62 8.93
CA VAL A 125 -7.06 12.79 8.96
C VAL A 125 -6.63 11.33 9.12
N VAL A 126 -7.29 10.60 10.01
CA VAL A 126 -7.03 9.18 10.24
C VAL A 126 -8.16 8.38 9.60
N GLY A 127 -7.82 7.42 8.74
CA GLY A 127 -8.76 6.48 8.16
C GLY A 127 -9.31 5.49 9.20
N GLU A 128 -10.31 4.73 8.81
CA GLU A 128 -10.99 3.77 9.70
C GLU A 128 -10.62 2.33 9.40
N ILE A 129 -10.18 2.03 8.16
CA ILE A 129 -9.95 0.67 7.68
C ILE A 129 -8.53 0.22 8.02
N THR A 130 -8.45 -0.86 8.78
CA THR A 130 -7.17 -1.52 9.11
C THR A 130 -6.62 -2.30 7.91
N ILE A 131 -5.33 -2.68 7.97
CA ILE A 131 -4.73 -3.55 6.94
C ILE A 131 -5.43 -4.90 6.87
N GLU A 132 -5.83 -5.46 8.00
CA GLU A 132 -6.55 -6.73 8.08
C GLU A 132 -7.90 -6.65 7.36
N GLU A 133 -8.72 -5.65 7.66
CA GLU A 133 -10.00 -5.42 6.99
C GLU A 133 -9.83 -5.16 5.49
N SER A 134 -8.77 -4.42 5.11
CA SER A 134 -8.45 -4.17 3.70
C SER A 134 -8.14 -5.46 2.97
N PHE A 135 -7.30 -6.34 3.53
CA PHE A 135 -6.99 -7.63 2.94
C PHE A 135 -8.18 -8.59 2.91
N GLN A 136 -8.99 -8.64 3.97
CA GLN A 136 -10.23 -9.44 3.99
C GLN A 136 -11.17 -9.07 2.85
N ARG A 137 -11.39 -7.78 2.61
CA ARG A 137 -12.25 -7.28 1.52
C ARG A 137 -11.69 -7.65 0.14
N LEU A 138 -10.38 -7.52 -0.07
CA LEU A 138 -9.74 -7.89 -1.33
C LEU A 138 -9.83 -9.39 -1.61
N ILE A 139 -9.53 -10.22 -0.62
CA ILE A 139 -9.63 -11.68 -0.73
C ILE A 139 -11.07 -12.10 -1.04
N ALA A 140 -12.05 -11.49 -0.38
CA ALA A 140 -13.47 -11.78 -0.65
C ALA A 140 -13.90 -11.35 -2.06
N SER A 141 -13.42 -10.20 -2.56
CA SER A 141 -13.76 -9.73 -3.91
C SER A 141 -13.18 -10.61 -5.02
N GLU A 142 -11.99 -11.15 -4.85
CA GLU A 142 -11.38 -12.10 -5.80
C GLU A 142 -12.19 -13.40 -5.91
N ALA A 143 -12.72 -13.90 -4.78
CA ALA A 143 -13.54 -15.09 -4.75
C ALA A 143 -14.86 -14.95 -5.54
N HIS A 144 -15.40 -13.73 -5.64
CA HIS A 144 -16.63 -13.45 -6.41
C HIS A 144 -16.36 -13.19 -7.90
N SER A 145 -15.14 -12.84 -8.30
CA SER A 145 -14.76 -12.56 -9.70
C SER A 145 -14.39 -13.81 -10.49
N SER A 146 -14.32 -14.98 -9.83
CA SER A 146 -13.93 -16.27 -10.42
C SER A 146 -15.14 -17.12 -10.87
N HIS A 147 -16.33 -16.53 -10.96
CA HIS A 147 -17.57 -17.10 -11.47
C HIS A 147 -18.04 -16.26 -12.67
#